data_4e0656a8f88a36756edec6a6f9915e65
#
_entry.id   4e0656a8f88a36756edec6a6f9915e65
#
_cell.length_a   1.000
_cell.length_b   1.000
_cell.length_c   1.000
_cell.angle_alpha   90.00
_cell.angle_beta   90.00
_cell.angle_gamma   90.00
#
_symmetry.space_group_name_H-M   'P 1'
#
loop_
_entity.id
_entity.type
_entity.pdbx_description
1 polymer ?
#
loop_
_entity_poly.entity_id
_entity_poly.type
_entity_poly.pdbx_seq_one_letter_code
_entity_poly.pdbx_strand_id
1 'polypeptide(L)'
;MTIAVDDIRVPKSKKKVLATADAKVAEIDGQYQRGLITDDERYARVVEVWRGATDDVSGEMMASLDPEGSVTMMTASGARGNKGNIGQLGGMRGLMADPSGRIIEVPVRSNFREGMTVLEYFISTHGARKGLADTALRTADSGYLTRRLVDVAQDVITRDDDCGTEEGTWITRAETEEFAGSEPDAFWRRLVGRHAAGPISKPGARKKDKPLVEAGEMITEGLARDIDAAGVDAVLVRSALTCQSRLGVCRTCYGRNLATRELVEVGEAVGIIAAQSIG
;
A
#
# COMPACT_ATOMS: atom_id res chain seq x y z
N MET A 1 6.80 -8.79 -22.78
CA MET A 1 7.87 -9.10 -21.81
C MET A 1 7.85 -10.59 -21.54
N THR A 2 9.00 -11.22 -21.59
CA THR A 2 9.18 -12.64 -21.27
C THR A 2 10.09 -12.75 -20.04
N ILE A 3 9.92 -13.79 -19.23
CA ILE A 3 10.76 -14.10 -18.08
C ILE A 3 11.43 -15.43 -18.32
N ALA A 4 12.75 -15.48 -18.20
CA ALA A 4 13.53 -16.69 -18.21
C ALA A 4 13.98 -17.04 -16.77
N VAL A 5 14.32 -18.30 -16.54
CA VAL A 5 14.86 -18.74 -15.23
C VAL A 5 16.16 -18.03 -14.91
N ASP A 6 16.95 -17.66 -15.91
CA ASP A 6 18.24 -16.98 -15.76
C ASP A 6 18.11 -15.50 -15.35
N ASP A 7 16.92 -14.90 -15.53
CA ASP A 7 16.66 -13.53 -15.05
C ASP A 7 16.60 -13.46 -13.51
N ILE A 8 16.36 -14.62 -12.86
CA ILE A 8 16.30 -14.71 -11.40
C ILE A 8 17.67 -15.18 -10.90
N ARG A 9 18.50 -14.27 -10.43
CA ARG A 9 19.85 -14.60 -9.95
C ARG A 9 19.85 -14.87 -8.45
N VAL A 10 20.55 -15.95 -8.06
CA VAL A 10 20.78 -16.23 -6.63
C VAL A 10 22.04 -15.48 -6.17
N PRO A 11 21.96 -14.66 -5.11
CA PRO A 11 23.12 -13.91 -4.63
C PRO A 11 24.22 -14.83 -4.13
N LYS A 12 25.45 -14.56 -4.52
CA LYS A 12 26.63 -15.35 -4.12
C LYS A 12 26.90 -15.29 -2.61
N SER A 13 26.51 -14.21 -1.98
CA SER A 13 26.65 -13.95 -0.54
C SER A 13 25.68 -14.77 0.33
N LYS A 14 24.59 -15.32 -0.23
CA LYS A 14 23.59 -16.11 0.50
C LYS A 14 24.20 -17.13 1.45
N LYS A 15 25.19 -17.91 0.98
CA LYS A 15 25.86 -18.91 1.81
C LYS A 15 26.56 -18.32 3.03
N LYS A 16 27.16 -17.13 2.89
CA LYS A 16 27.83 -16.42 3.98
C LYS A 16 26.83 -15.89 5.00
N VAL A 17 25.73 -15.29 4.55
CA VAL A 17 24.67 -14.77 5.40
C VAL A 17 24.06 -15.91 6.22
N LEU A 18 23.74 -17.05 5.58
CA LEU A 18 23.20 -18.22 6.25
C LEU A 18 24.17 -18.79 7.30
N ALA A 19 25.47 -18.90 7.00
CA ALA A 19 26.46 -19.37 7.94
C ALA A 19 26.61 -18.43 9.18
N THR A 20 26.49 -17.13 8.96
CA THR A 20 26.49 -16.14 10.05
C THR A 20 25.25 -16.28 10.94
N ALA A 21 24.09 -16.48 10.34
CA ALA A 21 22.84 -16.71 11.06
C ALA A 21 22.88 -18.01 11.87
N ASP A 22 23.39 -19.10 11.27
CA ASP A 22 23.58 -20.39 11.98
C ASP A 22 24.48 -20.25 13.20
N ALA A 23 25.58 -19.50 13.10
CA ALA A 23 26.49 -19.25 14.23
C ALA A 23 25.80 -18.50 15.38
N LYS A 24 24.97 -17.46 15.03
CA LYS A 24 24.18 -16.71 16.02
C LYS A 24 23.12 -17.59 16.70
N VAL A 25 22.42 -18.43 15.94
CA VAL A 25 21.44 -19.37 16.49
C VAL A 25 22.12 -20.37 17.44
N ALA A 26 23.27 -20.94 17.07
CA ALA A 26 24.03 -21.85 17.92
C ALA A 26 24.48 -21.16 19.23
N GLU A 27 24.82 -19.89 19.20
CA GLU A 27 25.13 -19.12 20.40
C GLU A 27 23.90 -18.95 21.32
N ILE A 28 22.74 -18.61 20.75
CA ILE A 28 21.48 -18.48 21.49
C ILE A 28 21.09 -19.82 22.14
N ASP A 29 21.16 -20.90 21.38
CA ASP A 29 20.91 -22.24 21.92
C ASP A 29 21.88 -22.62 23.03
N GLY A 30 23.16 -22.25 22.91
CA GLY A 30 24.13 -22.40 23.96
C GLY A 30 23.84 -21.59 25.23
N GLN A 31 23.26 -20.40 25.10
CA GLN A 31 22.78 -19.59 26.24
C GLN A 31 21.57 -20.25 26.91
N TYR A 32 20.64 -20.79 26.14
CA TYR A 32 19.51 -21.54 26.67
C TYR A 32 19.91 -22.79 27.42
N GLN A 33 20.81 -23.61 26.85
CA GLN A 33 21.31 -24.82 27.51
C GLN A 33 22.03 -24.53 28.83
N ARG A 34 22.63 -23.35 28.96
CA ARG A 34 23.26 -22.88 30.22
C ARG A 34 22.26 -22.28 31.22
N GLY A 35 20.98 -22.21 30.85
CA GLY A 35 19.93 -21.66 31.72
C GLY A 35 19.93 -20.13 31.83
N LEU A 36 20.60 -19.42 30.92
CA LEU A 36 20.69 -17.95 30.93
C LEU A 36 19.49 -17.24 30.39
N ILE A 37 18.71 -17.90 29.51
CA ILE A 37 17.53 -17.39 28.88
C ILE A 37 16.38 -18.40 28.96
N THR A 38 15.14 -17.91 28.91
CA THR A 38 13.94 -18.75 28.87
C THR A 38 13.70 -19.31 27.46
N ASP A 39 12.82 -20.32 27.33
CA ASP A 39 12.47 -20.86 26.01
C ASP A 39 11.77 -19.81 25.12
N ASP A 40 10.91 -18.98 25.69
CA ASP A 40 10.24 -17.91 24.98
C ASP A 40 11.23 -16.85 24.45
N GLU A 41 12.22 -16.50 25.24
CA GLU A 41 13.30 -15.59 24.81
C GLU A 41 14.18 -16.21 23.74
N ARG A 42 14.52 -17.49 23.87
CA ARG A 42 15.25 -18.24 22.85
C ARG A 42 14.49 -18.20 21.54
N TYR A 43 13.19 -18.59 21.57
CA TYR A 43 12.32 -18.57 20.40
C TYR A 43 12.27 -17.18 19.75
N ALA A 44 12.03 -16.14 20.53
CA ALA A 44 11.94 -14.78 20.01
C ALA A 44 13.24 -14.33 19.29
N ARG A 45 14.40 -14.61 19.94
CA ARG A 45 15.72 -14.28 19.39
C ARG A 45 16.06 -15.07 18.12
N VAL A 46 15.74 -16.37 18.09
CA VAL A 46 15.95 -17.21 16.89
C VAL A 46 15.12 -16.71 15.72
N VAL A 47 13.84 -16.38 15.96
CA VAL A 47 12.96 -15.83 14.92
C VAL A 47 13.49 -14.48 14.40
N GLU A 48 14.00 -13.62 15.27
CA GLU A 48 14.58 -12.33 14.90
C GLU A 48 15.84 -12.50 14.02
N VAL A 49 16.75 -13.40 14.39
CA VAL A 49 17.94 -13.70 13.59
C VAL A 49 17.57 -14.17 12.18
N TRP A 50 16.59 -15.06 12.06
CA TRP A 50 16.17 -15.56 10.75
C TRP A 50 15.38 -14.53 9.92
N ARG A 51 14.64 -13.63 10.55
CA ARG A 51 14.03 -12.50 9.85
C ARG A 51 15.10 -11.58 9.25
N GLY A 52 16.08 -11.17 10.08
CA GLY A 52 17.18 -10.34 9.61
C GLY A 52 17.95 -11.00 8.47
N ALA A 53 18.28 -12.29 8.59
CA ALA A 53 18.94 -13.03 7.51
C ALA A 53 18.11 -13.09 6.21
N THR A 54 16.78 -13.21 6.33
CA THR A 54 15.89 -13.20 5.16
C THR A 54 15.86 -11.83 4.48
N ASP A 55 15.82 -10.77 5.26
CA ASP A 55 15.83 -9.39 4.76
C ASP A 55 17.17 -9.06 4.09
N ASP A 56 18.29 -9.46 4.70
CA ASP A 56 19.62 -9.27 4.14
C ASP A 56 19.76 -9.99 2.78
N VAL A 57 19.37 -11.27 2.70
CA VAL A 57 19.42 -12.05 1.45
C VAL A 57 18.50 -11.44 0.39
N SER A 58 17.32 -10.96 0.79
CA SER A 58 16.37 -10.33 -0.14
C SER A 58 16.89 -8.99 -0.66
N GLY A 59 17.53 -8.21 0.22
CA GLY A 59 18.18 -6.94 -0.16
C GLY A 59 19.32 -7.14 -1.15
N GLU A 60 20.21 -8.08 -0.87
CA GLU A 60 21.33 -8.42 -1.77
C GLU A 60 20.84 -8.99 -3.12
N MET A 61 19.77 -9.79 -3.09
CA MET A 61 19.16 -10.29 -4.31
C MET A 61 18.61 -9.15 -5.16
N MET A 62 17.86 -8.22 -4.55
CA MET A 62 17.33 -7.05 -5.29
C MET A 62 18.45 -6.19 -5.90
N ALA A 63 19.56 -6.03 -5.18
CA ALA A 63 20.74 -5.32 -5.68
C ALA A 63 21.48 -6.06 -6.81
N SER A 64 21.30 -7.38 -6.93
CA SER A 64 21.95 -8.21 -7.97
C SER A 64 21.13 -8.32 -9.26
N LEU A 65 19.87 -7.85 -9.25
CA LEU A 65 19.01 -7.86 -10.44
C LEU A 65 19.46 -6.79 -11.44
N ASP A 66 19.26 -7.09 -12.72
CA ASP A 66 19.45 -6.13 -13.77
C ASP A 66 18.38 -5.02 -13.69
N PRO A 67 18.74 -3.74 -13.54
CA PRO A 67 17.77 -2.64 -13.48
C PRO A 67 16.85 -2.55 -14.71
N GLU A 68 17.35 -2.93 -15.88
CA GLU A 68 16.62 -2.94 -17.15
C GLU A 68 15.98 -4.32 -17.46
N GLY A 69 16.14 -5.28 -16.56
CA GLY A 69 15.58 -6.62 -16.70
C GLY A 69 14.06 -6.65 -16.58
N SER A 70 13.41 -7.57 -17.30
CA SER A 70 11.95 -7.74 -17.32
C SER A 70 11.35 -7.91 -15.92
N VAL A 71 12.02 -8.66 -15.04
CA VAL A 71 11.58 -8.90 -13.65
C VAL A 71 11.61 -7.61 -12.84
N THR A 72 12.68 -6.84 -12.95
CA THR A 72 12.84 -5.56 -12.24
C THR A 72 11.80 -4.54 -12.73
N MET A 73 11.63 -4.40 -14.03
CA MET A 73 10.63 -3.50 -14.61
C MET A 73 9.21 -3.82 -14.17
N MET A 74 8.81 -5.10 -14.18
CA MET A 74 7.46 -5.50 -13.74
C MET A 74 7.22 -5.23 -12.26
N THR A 75 8.22 -5.45 -11.42
CA THR A 75 8.13 -5.24 -9.98
C THR A 75 8.19 -3.76 -9.60
N ALA A 76 9.10 -3.01 -10.21
CA ALA A 76 9.26 -1.58 -9.95
C ALA A 76 8.05 -0.76 -10.42
N SER A 77 7.43 -1.15 -11.55
CA SER A 77 6.20 -0.53 -12.05
C SER A 77 4.94 -0.93 -11.24
N GLY A 78 5.02 -1.93 -10.35
CA GLY A 78 3.87 -2.47 -9.65
C GLY A 78 2.90 -3.28 -10.55
N ALA A 79 3.26 -3.53 -11.80
CA ALA A 79 2.39 -4.26 -12.75
C ALA A 79 2.18 -5.71 -12.31
N ARG A 80 3.23 -6.37 -11.83
CA ARG A 80 3.14 -7.75 -11.32
C ARG A 80 4.27 -8.06 -10.35
N GLY A 81 3.91 -8.76 -9.26
CA GLY A 81 4.86 -9.16 -8.22
C GLY A 81 5.24 -8.02 -7.28
N ASN A 82 5.93 -8.39 -6.22
CA ASN A 82 6.51 -7.48 -5.24
C ASN A 82 7.89 -7.98 -4.81
N LYS A 83 8.61 -7.18 -4.01
CA LYS A 83 9.93 -7.54 -3.49
C LYS A 83 9.95 -8.89 -2.77
N GLY A 84 8.91 -9.21 -2.01
CA GLY A 84 8.78 -10.49 -1.31
C GLY A 84 8.65 -11.68 -2.26
N ASN A 85 7.90 -11.55 -3.35
CA ASN A 85 7.79 -12.62 -4.35
C ASN A 85 9.14 -12.92 -5.01
N ILE A 86 9.89 -11.88 -5.38
CA ILE A 86 11.21 -12.04 -5.98
C ILE A 86 12.20 -12.63 -4.96
N GLY A 87 12.15 -12.16 -3.70
CA GLY A 87 12.95 -12.72 -2.60
C GLY A 87 12.76 -14.23 -2.44
N GLN A 88 11.51 -14.72 -2.58
CA GLN A 88 11.24 -16.17 -2.54
C GLN A 88 11.70 -16.92 -3.78
N LEU A 89 11.74 -16.27 -4.95
CA LEU A 89 12.18 -16.87 -6.20
C LEU A 89 13.70 -17.13 -6.25
N GLY A 90 14.51 -16.14 -5.84
CA GLY A 90 15.98 -16.21 -5.96
C GLY A 90 16.76 -16.00 -4.66
N GLY A 91 16.14 -15.51 -3.59
CA GLY A 91 16.75 -15.31 -2.29
C GLY A 91 16.55 -16.53 -1.38
N MET A 92 15.72 -16.38 -0.35
CA MET A 92 15.26 -17.49 0.48
C MET A 92 13.78 -17.30 0.85
N ARG A 93 13.08 -18.40 1.09
CA ARG A 93 11.67 -18.33 1.47
C ARG A 93 11.46 -17.87 2.91
N GLY A 94 12.39 -18.18 3.80
CA GLY A 94 12.40 -17.71 5.17
C GLY A 94 11.50 -18.50 6.12
N LEU A 95 11.06 -17.84 7.18
CA LEU A 95 10.23 -18.45 8.21
C LEU A 95 8.80 -18.68 7.72
N MET A 96 8.25 -19.83 8.09
CA MET A 96 6.87 -20.21 7.78
C MET A 96 6.06 -20.31 9.07
N ALA A 97 4.76 -20.02 8.97
CA ALA A 97 3.82 -20.23 10.06
C ALA A 97 3.17 -21.62 9.96
N ASP A 98 2.91 -22.24 11.09
CA ASP A 98 2.09 -23.42 11.21
C ASP A 98 0.59 -23.08 11.01
N PRO A 99 -0.31 -24.05 10.92
CA PRO A 99 -1.76 -23.79 10.80
C PRO A 99 -2.33 -22.99 11.98
N SER A 100 -1.73 -23.05 13.17
CA SER A 100 -2.15 -22.29 14.36
C SER A 100 -1.73 -20.81 14.31
N GLY A 101 -0.81 -20.47 13.42
CA GLY A 101 -0.25 -19.13 13.27
C GLY A 101 1.08 -18.91 14.01
N ARG A 102 1.59 -19.92 14.73
CA ARG A 102 2.92 -19.87 15.36
C ARG A 102 3.99 -19.99 14.27
N ILE A 103 5.06 -19.22 14.38
CA ILE A 103 6.17 -19.28 13.44
C ILE A 103 7.03 -20.51 13.76
N ILE A 104 7.35 -21.30 12.74
CA ILE A 104 8.25 -22.45 12.84
C ILE A 104 9.68 -21.93 12.91
N GLU A 105 10.44 -22.32 13.93
CA GLU A 105 11.81 -21.84 14.19
C GLU A 105 12.79 -22.21 13.08
N VAL A 106 12.52 -23.32 12.38
CA VAL A 106 13.35 -23.79 11.25
C VAL A 106 12.96 -23.05 9.97
N PRO A 107 13.83 -22.20 9.41
CA PRO A 107 13.51 -21.46 8.20
C PRO A 107 13.63 -22.36 6.96
N VAL A 108 12.85 -22.02 5.94
CA VAL A 108 13.06 -22.55 4.58
C VAL A 108 14.21 -21.77 3.96
N ARG A 109 15.39 -22.40 3.87
CA ARG A 109 16.62 -21.76 3.37
C ARG A 109 16.69 -21.72 1.85
N SER A 110 16.01 -22.65 1.21
CA SER A 110 15.96 -22.78 -0.24
C SER A 110 15.04 -21.70 -0.85
N ASN A 111 15.25 -21.40 -2.12
CA ASN A 111 14.38 -20.62 -2.96
C ASN A 111 13.76 -21.50 -4.04
N PHE A 112 12.81 -20.97 -4.82
CA PHE A 112 12.14 -21.73 -5.87
C PHE A 112 13.07 -22.09 -7.03
N ARG A 113 14.10 -21.27 -7.31
CA ARG A 113 15.05 -21.55 -8.36
C ARG A 113 15.98 -22.74 -8.03
N GLU A 114 16.47 -22.80 -6.79
CA GLU A 114 17.33 -23.90 -6.30
C GLU A 114 16.54 -25.18 -6.08
N GLY A 115 15.24 -25.06 -5.85
CA GLY A 115 14.36 -26.14 -5.43
C GLY A 115 14.44 -26.39 -3.92
N MET A 116 13.34 -26.87 -3.35
CA MET A 116 13.21 -27.14 -1.92
C MET A 116 13.45 -28.62 -1.60
N THR A 117 13.97 -28.91 -0.43
CA THR A 117 13.99 -30.26 0.13
C THR A 117 12.56 -30.72 0.45
N VAL A 118 12.36 -32.03 0.61
CA VAL A 118 11.04 -32.61 0.93
C VAL A 118 10.47 -32.01 2.21
N LEU A 119 11.30 -31.83 3.23
CA LEU A 119 10.90 -31.24 4.51
C LEU A 119 10.50 -29.75 4.36
N GLU A 120 11.31 -28.99 3.66
CA GLU A 120 11.00 -27.56 3.39
C GLU A 120 9.72 -27.41 2.56
N TYR A 121 9.49 -28.27 1.59
CA TYR A 121 8.25 -28.30 0.84
C TYR A 121 7.06 -28.61 1.75
N PHE A 122 7.15 -29.62 2.61
CA PHE A 122 6.09 -29.99 3.54
C PHE A 122 5.73 -28.84 4.47
N ILE A 123 6.71 -28.20 5.11
CA ILE A 123 6.52 -27.02 5.96
C ILE A 123 5.83 -25.90 5.18
N SER A 124 6.22 -25.70 3.94
CA SER A 124 5.66 -24.66 3.06
C SER A 124 4.19 -24.91 2.68
N THR A 125 3.75 -26.17 2.64
CA THR A 125 2.36 -26.50 2.26
C THR A 125 1.33 -26.06 3.29
N HIS A 126 1.70 -25.95 4.58
CA HIS A 126 0.79 -25.46 5.63
C HIS A 126 0.35 -24.04 5.35
N GLY A 127 1.29 -23.14 5.06
CA GLY A 127 0.99 -21.75 4.72
C GLY A 127 0.21 -21.63 3.40
N ALA A 128 0.56 -22.42 2.39
CA ALA A 128 -0.13 -22.42 1.11
C ALA A 128 -1.59 -22.88 1.25
N ARG A 129 -1.86 -23.97 1.98
CA ARG A 129 -3.21 -24.46 2.24
C ARG A 129 -4.05 -23.45 3.04
N LYS A 130 -3.49 -22.86 4.09
CA LYS A 130 -4.14 -21.82 4.88
C LYS A 130 -4.48 -20.60 4.00
N GLY A 131 -3.53 -20.15 3.18
CA GLY A 131 -3.75 -19.03 2.28
C GLY A 131 -4.86 -19.28 1.24
N LEU A 132 -4.96 -20.49 0.70
CA LEU A 132 -6.05 -20.86 -0.21
C LEU A 132 -7.41 -20.85 0.51
N ALA A 133 -7.50 -21.42 1.71
CA ALA A 133 -8.73 -21.41 2.50
C ALA A 133 -9.14 -19.99 2.91
N ASP A 134 -8.19 -19.19 3.41
CA ASP A 134 -8.43 -17.81 3.82
C ASP A 134 -8.89 -16.95 2.63
N THR A 135 -8.31 -17.15 1.45
CA THR A 135 -8.72 -16.42 0.24
C THR A 135 -10.15 -16.78 -0.15
N ALA A 136 -10.52 -18.06 -0.13
CA ALA A 136 -11.87 -18.52 -0.47
C ALA A 136 -12.93 -17.92 0.49
N LEU A 137 -12.66 -17.92 1.80
CA LEU A 137 -13.56 -17.36 2.80
C LEU A 137 -13.65 -15.83 2.70
N ARG A 138 -12.51 -15.16 2.57
CA ARG A 138 -12.44 -13.69 2.48
C ARG A 138 -13.15 -13.14 1.24
N THR A 139 -13.16 -13.90 0.15
CA THR A 139 -13.89 -13.52 -1.07
C THR A 139 -15.39 -13.43 -0.82
N ALA A 140 -15.95 -14.39 -0.07
CA ALA A 140 -17.38 -14.37 0.30
C ALA A 140 -17.70 -13.18 1.22
N ASP A 141 -16.88 -12.92 2.23
CA ASP A 141 -17.06 -11.79 3.17
C ASP A 141 -16.97 -10.45 2.46
N SER A 142 -15.99 -10.27 1.57
CA SER A 142 -15.83 -9.07 0.75
C SER A 142 -17.03 -8.86 -0.18
N GLY A 143 -17.53 -9.91 -0.83
CA GLY A 143 -18.71 -9.83 -1.68
C GLY A 143 -19.98 -9.45 -0.91
N TYR A 144 -20.18 -10.01 0.28
CA TYR A 144 -21.29 -9.66 1.14
C TYR A 144 -21.20 -8.22 1.68
N LEU A 145 -20.01 -7.78 2.08
CA LEU A 145 -19.79 -6.39 2.48
C LEU A 145 -20.09 -5.42 1.33
N THR A 146 -19.56 -5.69 0.13
CA THR A 146 -19.81 -4.86 -1.05
C THR A 146 -21.30 -4.75 -1.36
N ARG A 147 -22.04 -5.86 -1.34
CA ARG A 147 -23.48 -5.86 -1.56
C ARG A 147 -24.21 -4.97 -0.54
N ARG A 148 -23.90 -5.11 0.75
CA ARG A 148 -24.53 -4.29 1.81
C ARG A 148 -24.22 -2.80 1.64
N LEU A 149 -22.98 -2.46 1.26
CA LEU A 149 -22.60 -1.07 0.98
C LEU A 149 -23.34 -0.51 -0.23
N VAL A 150 -23.50 -1.30 -1.30
CA VAL A 150 -24.28 -0.90 -2.49
C VAL A 150 -25.74 -0.69 -2.13
N ASP A 151 -26.36 -1.60 -1.37
CA ASP A 151 -27.77 -1.50 -0.97
C ASP A 151 -28.05 -0.20 -0.18
N VAL A 152 -27.09 0.26 0.64
CA VAL A 152 -27.20 1.51 1.41
C VAL A 152 -26.87 2.76 0.55
N ALA A 153 -25.87 2.66 -0.31
CA ALA A 153 -25.33 3.83 -1.02
C ALA A 153 -25.95 4.05 -2.42
N GLN A 154 -26.80 3.16 -2.93
CA GLN A 154 -27.35 3.24 -4.29
C GLN A 154 -28.14 4.53 -4.58
N ASP A 155 -28.74 5.13 -3.54
CA ASP A 155 -29.51 6.36 -3.67
C ASP A 155 -28.65 7.62 -3.68
N VAL A 156 -27.35 7.50 -3.40
CA VAL A 156 -26.38 8.61 -3.44
C VAL A 156 -25.95 8.84 -4.90
N ILE A 157 -26.65 9.76 -5.56
CA ILE A 157 -26.46 10.12 -6.96
C ILE A 157 -26.12 11.61 -7.03
N THR A 158 -25.36 12.03 -8.04
CA THR A 158 -25.18 13.46 -8.33
C THR A 158 -26.48 14.03 -8.88
N ARG A 159 -27.07 15.03 -8.19
CA ARG A 159 -28.38 15.57 -8.59
C ARG A 159 -28.33 17.05 -8.97
N ASP A 160 -27.55 17.83 -8.26
CA ASP A 160 -27.46 19.27 -8.40
C ASP A 160 -26.10 19.68 -8.97
N ASP A 161 -26.05 20.82 -9.66
CA ASP A 161 -24.77 21.37 -10.12
C ASP A 161 -23.94 21.89 -8.95
N ASP A 162 -24.52 22.73 -8.09
CA ASP A 162 -23.89 23.25 -6.89
C ASP A 162 -24.92 23.46 -5.77
N CYS A 163 -24.59 22.99 -4.58
CA CYS A 163 -25.43 23.20 -3.38
C CYS A 163 -25.19 24.55 -2.70
N GLY A 164 -24.21 25.34 -3.16
CA GLY A 164 -23.90 26.67 -2.63
C GLY A 164 -23.26 26.70 -1.24
N THR A 165 -22.83 25.56 -0.69
CA THR A 165 -22.19 25.54 0.64
C THR A 165 -20.80 26.19 0.60
N GLU A 166 -20.48 26.97 1.61
CA GLU A 166 -19.12 27.48 1.86
C GLU A 166 -18.29 26.51 2.76
N GLU A 167 -18.95 25.50 3.30
CA GLU A 167 -18.29 24.48 4.12
C GLU A 167 -17.45 23.55 3.28
N GLY A 168 -16.35 23.09 3.85
CA GLY A 168 -15.42 22.16 3.20
C GLY A 168 -14.68 21.29 4.20
N THR A 169 -13.80 20.46 3.68
CA THR A 169 -12.89 19.62 4.47
C THR A 169 -11.47 20.14 4.30
N TRP A 170 -10.74 20.26 5.38
CA TRP A 170 -9.32 20.58 5.34
C TRP A 170 -8.51 19.36 4.88
N ILE A 171 -7.66 19.57 3.90
CA ILE A 171 -6.62 18.62 3.52
C ILE A 171 -5.30 19.24 3.97
N THR A 172 -4.65 18.62 4.95
CA THR A 172 -3.37 19.08 5.49
C THR A 172 -2.22 18.20 4.98
N ARG A 173 -1.04 18.80 4.87
CA ARG A 173 0.19 18.08 4.51
C ARG A 173 0.54 17.05 5.58
N ALA A 174 0.50 17.40 6.85
CA ALA A 174 0.81 16.52 7.97
C ALA A 174 -0.08 15.26 7.98
N GLU A 175 -1.41 15.43 7.83
CA GLU A 175 -2.34 14.30 7.73
C GLU A 175 -2.06 13.44 6.50
N THR A 176 -1.67 14.06 5.39
CA THR A 176 -1.36 13.31 4.16
C THR A 176 -0.11 12.48 4.32
N GLU A 177 0.94 13.00 4.96
CA GLU A 177 2.18 12.28 5.25
C GLU A 177 1.95 11.11 6.22
N GLU A 178 1.07 11.27 7.20
CA GLU A 178 0.69 10.19 8.12
C GLU A 178 0.05 9.00 7.38
N PHE A 179 -0.84 9.28 6.42
CA PHE A 179 -1.53 8.23 5.65
C PHE A 179 -0.72 7.65 4.49
N ALA A 180 0.02 8.48 3.78
CA ALA A 180 0.75 8.09 2.57
C ALA A 180 2.21 7.71 2.85
N GLY A 181 2.70 7.91 4.07
CA GLY A 181 4.09 7.72 4.40
C GLY A 181 5.00 8.68 3.62
N SER A 182 6.16 8.19 3.20
CA SER A 182 7.15 9.00 2.47
C SER A 182 6.89 9.10 0.96
N GLU A 183 5.67 8.88 0.48
CA GLU A 183 5.37 9.08 -0.95
C GLU A 183 5.52 10.57 -1.31
N PRO A 184 6.49 10.93 -2.16
CA PRO A 184 6.55 12.27 -2.71
C PRO A 184 5.29 12.50 -3.53
N ASP A 185 4.78 13.69 -3.61
CA ASP A 185 3.59 14.02 -4.40
C ASP A 185 2.22 13.64 -3.81
N ALA A 186 2.15 12.98 -2.66
CA ALA A 186 0.88 12.54 -2.06
C ALA A 186 -0.07 13.72 -1.79
N PHE A 187 0.46 14.87 -1.34
CA PHE A 187 -0.35 16.02 -0.97
C PHE A 187 -1.06 16.63 -2.19
N TRP A 188 -0.33 16.98 -3.25
CA TRP A 188 -0.96 17.60 -4.40
C TRP A 188 -1.92 16.65 -5.14
N ARG A 189 -1.62 15.34 -5.16
CA ARG A 189 -2.52 14.34 -5.77
C ARG A 189 -3.89 14.27 -5.09
N ARG A 190 -3.96 14.50 -3.76
CA ARG A 190 -5.23 14.56 -3.03
C ARG A 190 -6.08 15.79 -3.35
N LEU A 191 -5.47 16.85 -3.85
CA LEU A 191 -6.14 18.10 -4.21
C LEU A 191 -6.75 18.04 -5.61
N VAL A 192 -6.14 17.29 -6.54
CA VAL A 192 -6.55 17.25 -7.95
C VAL A 192 -8.00 16.83 -8.11
N GLY A 193 -8.74 17.63 -8.89
CA GLY A 193 -10.14 17.35 -9.24
C GLY A 193 -11.15 17.74 -8.16
N ARG A 194 -10.72 18.35 -7.05
CA ARG A 194 -11.61 18.93 -6.04
C ARG A 194 -11.81 20.42 -6.31
N HIS A 195 -12.92 20.98 -5.83
CA HIS A 195 -13.17 22.43 -5.88
C HIS A 195 -12.70 23.07 -4.58
N ALA A 196 -12.06 24.23 -4.70
CA ALA A 196 -11.68 25.04 -3.56
C ALA A 196 -12.93 25.57 -2.84
N ALA A 197 -13.07 25.36 -1.52
CA ALA A 197 -14.18 25.92 -0.76
C ALA A 197 -13.92 27.39 -0.40
N GLY A 198 -12.66 27.83 -0.43
CA GLY A 198 -12.23 29.20 -0.23
C GLY A 198 -11.02 29.55 -1.09
N PRO A 199 -10.65 30.83 -1.18
CA PRO A 199 -9.49 31.24 -1.98
C PRO A 199 -8.20 30.66 -1.38
N ILE A 200 -7.36 30.07 -2.23
CA ILE A 200 -6.06 29.51 -1.84
C ILE A 200 -4.97 30.51 -2.19
N SER A 201 -4.27 31.01 -1.20
CA SER A 201 -3.20 31.99 -1.38
C SER A 201 -1.84 31.43 -0.92
N LYS A 202 -0.76 32.03 -1.41
CA LYS A 202 0.60 31.70 -0.95
C LYS A 202 0.75 32.03 0.55
N PRO A 203 1.55 31.28 1.30
CA PRO A 203 1.88 31.63 2.68
C PRO A 203 2.47 33.05 2.75
N GLY A 204 1.92 33.90 3.63
CA GLY A 204 2.35 35.29 3.76
C GLY A 204 1.80 36.29 2.72
N ALA A 205 0.94 35.86 1.80
CA ALA A 205 0.28 36.75 0.84
C ALA A 205 -0.61 37.78 1.55
N ARG A 206 -0.63 39.01 1.03
CA ARG A 206 -1.52 40.05 1.53
C ARG A 206 -2.91 39.88 0.92
N LYS A 207 -3.96 40.39 1.63
CA LYS A 207 -5.36 40.33 1.14
C LYS A 207 -5.60 40.93 -0.28
N LYS A 208 -4.66 41.74 -0.77
CA LYS A 208 -4.72 42.35 -2.12
C LYS A 208 -4.04 41.50 -3.21
N ASP A 209 -3.29 40.47 -2.83
CA ASP A 209 -2.58 39.63 -3.79
C ASP A 209 -3.57 38.65 -4.41
N LYS A 210 -3.42 38.38 -5.70
CA LYS A 210 -4.30 37.43 -6.39
C LYS A 210 -4.07 36.04 -5.80
N PRO A 211 -5.15 35.30 -5.41
CA PRO A 211 -5.01 33.92 -4.94
C PRO A 211 -4.51 33.00 -6.06
N LEU A 212 -3.89 31.90 -5.68
CA LEU A 212 -3.47 30.83 -6.61
C LEU A 212 -4.67 30.14 -7.24
N VAL A 213 -5.75 29.96 -6.44
CA VAL A 213 -7.01 29.36 -6.86
C VAL A 213 -8.14 30.17 -6.24
N GLU A 214 -9.15 30.52 -7.02
CA GLU A 214 -10.32 31.22 -6.54
C GLU A 214 -11.32 30.27 -5.84
N ALA A 215 -12.18 30.82 -4.99
CA ALA A 215 -13.22 30.01 -4.35
C ALA A 215 -14.16 29.43 -5.42
N GLY A 216 -14.50 28.16 -5.31
CA GLY A 216 -15.34 27.46 -6.30
C GLY A 216 -14.61 26.97 -7.56
N GLU A 217 -13.34 27.30 -7.74
CA GLU A 217 -12.55 26.84 -8.87
C GLU A 217 -12.07 25.39 -8.67
N MET A 218 -12.10 24.60 -9.75
CA MET A 218 -11.59 23.21 -9.71
C MET A 218 -10.07 23.19 -9.78
N ILE A 219 -9.45 22.51 -8.84
CA ILE A 219 -8.00 22.36 -8.75
C ILE A 219 -7.53 21.36 -9.80
N THR A 220 -6.90 21.85 -10.86
CA THR A 220 -6.24 21.05 -11.89
C THR A 220 -4.90 20.51 -11.42
N GLU A 221 -4.29 19.58 -12.17
CA GLU A 221 -2.96 19.07 -11.84
C GLU A 221 -1.88 20.17 -11.79
N GLY A 222 -1.96 21.16 -12.70
CA GLY A 222 -1.04 22.31 -12.70
C GLY A 222 -1.18 23.14 -11.43
N LEU A 223 -2.42 23.55 -11.13
CA LEU A 223 -2.72 24.32 -9.91
C LEU A 223 -2.34 23.58 -8.64
N ALA A 224 -2.58 22.27 -8.57
CA ALA A 224 -2.20 21.46 -7.42
C ALA A 224 -0.69 21.44 -7.19
N ARG A 225 0.10 21.32 -8.25
CA ARG A 225 1.57 21.41 -8.18
C ARG A 225 2.04 22.81 -7.79
N ASP A 226 1.41 23.86 -8.29
CA ASP A 226 1.70 25.24 -7.90
C ASP A 226 1.41 25.51 -6.43
N ILE A 227 0.33 24.94 -5.88
CA ILE A 227 0.00 24.99 -4.45
C ILE A 227 1.06 24.27 -3.63
N ASP A 228 1.49 23.09 -4.07
CA ASP A 228 2.54 22.30 -3.40
C ASP A 228 3.89 23.01 -3.41
N ALA A 229 4.30 23.53 -4.58
CA ALA A 229 5.53 24.30 -4.75
C ALA A 229 5.52 25.62 -3.97
N ALA A 230 4.35 26.22 -3.75
CA ALA A 230 4.19 27.44 -2.93
C ALA A 230 4.32 27.16 -1.43
N GLY A 231 4.42 25.89 -0.99
CA GLY A 231 4.55 25.53 0.43
C GLY A 231 3.27 25.76 1.25
N VAL A 232 2.10 25.55 0.63
CA VAL A 232 0.82 25.63 1.35
C VAL A 232 0.64 24.35 2.17
N ASP A 233 0.41 24.49 3.49
CA ASP A 233 0.31 23.34 4.41
C ASP A 233 -1.10 22.77 4.52
N ALA A 234 -2.13 23.59 4.27
CA ALA A 234 -3.53 23.19 4.40
C ALA A 234 -4.40 23.86 3.34
N VAL A 235 -5.30 23.11 2.75
CA VAL A 235 -6.24 23.58 1.72
C VAL A 235 -7.66 23.19 2.12
N LEU A 236 -8.59 24.15 2.08
CA LEU A 236 -10.01 23.92 2.30
C LEU A 236 -10.66 23.57 0.96
N VAL A 237 -11.17 22.34 0.85
CA VAL A 237 -11.81 21.84 -0.38
C VAL A 237 -13.25 21.46 -0.14
N ARG A 238 -14.07 21.59 -1.19
CA ARG A 238 -15.44 21.07 -1.19
C ARG A 238 -15.42 19.54 -1.06
N SER A 239 -16.37 18.99 -0.31
CA SER A 239 -16.44 17.56 -0.02
C SER A 239 -17.87 17.05 -0.10
N ALA A 240 -18.01 15.79 -0.50
CA ALA A 240 -19.30 15.09 -0.44
C ALA A 240 -19.84 14.99 1.01
N LEU A 241 -18.95 15.01 2.01
CA LEU A 241 -19.33 14.92 3.43
C LEU A 241 -19.98 16.19 3.98
N THR A 242 -19.65 17.35 3.40
CA THR A 242 -20.19 18.67 3.79
C THR A 242 -21.21 19.20 2.80
N CYS A 243 -21.61 18.37 1.83
CA CYS A 243 -22.58 18.76 0.82
C CYS A 243 -23.97 18.98 1.43
N GLN A 244 -24.60 20.12 1.11
CA GLN A 244 -25.93 20.48 1.59
C GLN A 244 -27.05 20.15 0.59
N SER A 245 -26.76 19.35 -0.46
CA SER A 245 -27.78 18.83 -1.36
C SER A 245 -28.77 17.96 -0.60
N ARG A 246 -30.07 18.14 -0.82
CA ARG A 246 -31.11 17.47 -0.05
C ARG A 246 -31.12 15.94 -0.23
N LEU A 247 -30.78 15.47 -1.41
CA LEU A 247 -30.69 14.06 -1.78
C LEU A 247 -29.43 13.85 -2.64
N GLY A 248 -28.55 12.92 -2.24
CA GLY A 248 -27.33 12.67 -2.97
C GLY A 248 -26.24 13.72 -2.75
N VAL A 249 -25.50 14.08 -3.79
CA VAL A 249 -24.35 15.00 -3.75
C VAL A 249 -24.41 15.93 -4.95
N CYS A 250 -23.97 17.18 -4.85
CA CYS A 250 -23.82 18.05 -6.02
C CYS A 250 -22.49 17.80 -6.75
N ARG A 251 -22.43 18.17 -8.03
CA ARG A 251 -21.25 18.02 -8.89
C ARG A 251 -20.00 18.70 -8.32
N THR A 252 -20.17 19.92 -7.82
CA THR A 252 -19.07 20.71 -7.24
C THR A 252 -18.49 20.07 -5.99
N CYS A 253 -19.32 19.53 -5.08
CA CYS A 253 -18.85 18.84 -3.88
C CYS A 253 -18.19 17.48 -4.17
N TYR A 254 -18.67 16.77 -5.19
CA TYR A 254 -18.06 15.51 -5.63
C TYR A 254 -16.76 15.78 -6.38
N GLY A 255 -16.78 16.70 -7.34
CA GLY A 255 -15.64 17.08 -8.14
C GLY A 255 -15.48 16.25 -9.41
N ARG A 256 -14.25 15.86 -9.71
CA ARG A 256 -13.83 15.20 -10.95
C ARG A 256 -14.24 13.72 -10.99
N ASN A 257 -14.81 13.30 -12.10
CA ASN A 257 -14.96 11.88 -12.43
C ASN A 257 -13.59 11.28 -12.77
N LEU A 258 -13.21 10.19 -12.11
CA LEU A 258 -11.90 9.56 -12.27
C LEU A 258 -11.69 8.87 -13.62
N ALA A 259 -12.78 8.45 -14.29
CA ALA A 259 -12.72 7.80 -15.59
C ALA A 259 -12.54 8.80 -16.74
N THR A 260 -13.36 9.85 -16.78
CA THR A 260 -13.33 10.85 -17.86
C THR A 260 -12.34 11.97 -17.62
N ARG A 261 -11.92 12.17 -16.37
CA ARG A 261 -11.07 13.29 -15.89
C ARG A 261 -11.73 14.67 -16.01
N GLU A 262 -13.01 14.72 -16.26
CA GLU A 262 -13.84 15.93 -16.32
C GLU A 262 -14.71 16.03 -15.06
N LEU A 263 -15.42 17.14 -14.91
CA LEU A 263 -16.41 17.31 -13.85
C LEU A 263 -17.49 16.23 -13.99
N VAL A 264 -17.86 15.60 -12.86
CA VAL A 264 -18.90 14.56 -12.85
C VAL A 264 -20.21 15.04 -13.47
N GLU A 265 -20.91 14.19 -14.19
CA GLU A 265 -22.21 14.50 -14.77
C GLU A 265 -23.34 14.35 -13.73
N VAL A 266 -24.45 15.06 -13.97
CA VAL A 266 -25.68 14.85 -13.19
C VAL A 266 -26.25 13.48 -13.52
N GLY A 267 -26.62 12.72 -12.49
CA GLY A 267 -27.14 11.36 -12.64
C GLY A 267 -26.10 10.26 -12.41
N GLU A 268 -24.85 10.59 -12.20
CA GLU A 268 -23.79 9.61 -11.88
C GLU A 268 -24.06 8.94 -10.52
N ALA A 269 -24.02 7.61 -10.49
CA ALA A 269 -24.27 6.80 -9.28
C ALA A 269 -23.01 6.70 -8.40
N VAL A 270 -22.58 7.82 -7.86
CA VAL A 270 -21.33 7.96 -7.09
C VAL A 270 -21.29 7.10 -5.82
N GLY A 271 -22.44 6.84 -5.23
CA GLY A 271 -22.54 5.95 -4.06
C GLY A 271 -22.21 4.49 -4.40
N ILE A 272 -22.64 3.99 -5.56
CA ILE A 272 -22.29 2.65 -6.04
C ILE A 272 -20.79 2.57 -6.33
N ILE A 273 -20.23 3.59 -6.98
CA ILE A 273 -18.79 3.66 -7.25
C ILE A 273 -17.98 3.62 -5.95
N ALA A 274 -18.40 4.39 -4.94
CA ALA A 274 -17.76 4.39 -3.63
C ALA A 274 -17.85 3.02 -2.95
N ALA A 275 -19.04 2.39 -2.94
CA ALA A 275 -19.26 1.08 -2.35
C ALA A 275 -18.39 -0.01 -3.00
N GLN A 276 -18.30 -0.01 -4.32
CA GLN A 276 -17.46 -0.95 -5.08
C GLN A 276 -15.97 -0.71 -4.85
N SER A 277 -15.55 0.54 -4.69
CA SER A 277 -14.15 0.88 -4.41
C SER A 277 -13.70 0.47 -3.00
N ILE A 278 -14.62 0.49 -2.02
CA ILE A 278 -14.37 0.05 -0.65
C ILE A 278 -14.34 -1.48 -0.56
N GLY A 279 -15.27 -2.15 -1.24
CA GLY A 279 -15.44 -3.61 -1.19
C GLY A 279 -14.58 -4.39 -2.17
#